data_c5a2cc08cf956ccf4f7cb74ba0c8c072
#
_entry.id   c5a2cc08cf956ccf4f7cb74ba0c8c072
#
_cell.length_a   1.000
_cell.length_b   1.000
_cell.length_c   1.000
_cell.angle_alpha   90.00
_cell.angle_beta   90.00
_cell.angle_gamma   90.00
#
_symmetry.space_group_name_H-M   'P 1'
#
loop_
_entity.id
_entity.type
_entity.pdbx_description
1 polymer ?
#
loop_
_entity_poly.entity_id
_entity_poly.type
_entity_poly.pdbx_seq_one_letter_code
_entity_poly.pdbx_strand_id
1 'polypeptide(L)'
;MEEFSTIGLDAVVGSVGNGSTLRLISDIEGVRYTEGRFLPYFFPDTFHEGGDPVKEAKENWITARRAILRKPIDRIGYGGYLKLTLDFPEFLDYVENMCNEFRELYTNAKGITPYCVKKVAVLNSWGKIRSWGCHMVHHALYQKQNYSYAGIIEALSGAPFDVRFISFDDILANPEILKDLDVIINVGDGDTAHTGGGIWENPAISAAIREFVYNGGGFIGVGEPSGHQFQGHYLQLADMLGVEKETGFTLNYDKYNWEEHPDHFILADTTKPVDFGEGKKNIFAYEDTEILVQREKEVQMAVHEFGKGRCVYISGLPYSFENSRILYRSILWSTHGEKDLHQWFSSNFNVEVHAYVKNGRFCVVNNTYARQKTVVYRGDGSSFPLEMEANEIKWYNI
;
A
#
# COMPACT_ATOMS: atom_id res chain seq x y z
N MET A 1 8.88 10.44 -10.82
CA MET A 1 7.67 10.82 -11.59
C MET A 1 7.94 12.04 -12.45
N GLU A 2 8.40 13.16 -11.91
CA GLU A 2 8.86 14.32 -12.68
C GLU A 2 9.83 13.95 -13.82
N GLU A 3 10.71 12.98 -13.62
CA GLU A 3 11.68 12.57 -14.63
C GLU A 3 11.03 12.08 -15.93
N PHE A 4 9.89 11.41 -15.87
CA PHE A 4 9.20 10.94 -17.07
C PHE A 4 8.47 12.07 -17.79
N SER A 5 7.86 12.99 -17.05
CA SER A 5 7.23 14.17 -17.64
C SER A 5 8.28 15.13 -18.22
N THR A 6 9.44 15.28 -17.58
CA THR A 6 10.53 16.17 -18.01
C THR A 6 11.16 15.71 -19.33
N ILE A 7 11.25 14.41 -19.58
CA ILE A 7 11.78 13.86 -20.84
C ILE A 7 10.71 13.67 -21.92
N GLY A 8 9.47 14.07 -21.64
CA GLY A 8 8.39 14.09 -22.64
C GLY A 8 7.93 12.70 -23.10
N LEU A 9 7.96 11.69 -22.22
CA LEU A 9 7.45 10.37 -22.56
C LEU A 9 5.92 10.39 -22.70
N ASP A 10 5.44 9.90 -23.83
CA ASP A 10 4.01 9.73 -24.09
C ASP A 10 3.43 8.44 -23.46
N ALA A 11 4.28 7.46 -23.21
CA ALA A 11 3.89 6.16 -22.68
C ALA A 11 4.90 5.62 -21.68
N VAL A 12 4.42 4.93 -20.65
CA VAL A 12 5.23 4.16 -19.72
C VAL A 12 4.77 2.71 -19.74
N VAL A 13 5.74 1.81 -19.85
CA VAL A 13 5.53 0.37 -19.81
C VAL A 13 6.29 -0.19 -18.62
N GLY A 14 5.59 -0.88 -17.73
CA GLY A 14 6.18 -1.54 -16.58
C GLY A 14 6.01 -3.05 -16.65
N SER A 15 7.04 -3.78 -16.23
CA SER A 15 6.92 -5.22 -15.96
C SER A 15 6.17 -5.40 -14.64
N VAL A 16 5.06 -6.13 -14.67
CA VAL A 16 4.14 -6.19 -13.55
C VAL A 16 3.98 -7.62 -13.10
N GLY A 17 4.54 -7.93 -11.95
CA GLY A 17 4.23 -9.13 -11.20
C GLY A 17 3.22 -8.89 -10.06
N ASN A 18 2.79 -7.64 -9.83
CA ASN A 18 1.94 -7.30 -8.69
C ASN A 18 1.17 -5.99 -8.90
N GLY A 19 0.16 -5.76 -8.07
CA GLY A 19 -0.67 -4.56 -8.11
C GLY A 19 0.07 -3.29 -7.73
N SER A 20 1.11 -3.36 -6.89
CA SER A 20 1.89 -2.20 -6.47
C SER A 20 2.59 -1.51 -7.64
N THR A 21 3.18 -2.30 -8.55
CA THR A 21 3.82 -1.74 -9.76
C THR A 21 2.79 -1.08 -10.67
N LEU A 22 1.63 -1.70 -10.88
CA LEU A 22 0.55 -1.10 -11.66
C LEU A 22 0.06 0.20 -11.05
N ARG A 23 -0.08 0.24 -9.73
CA ARG A 23 -0.51 1.43 -9.01
C ARG A 23 0.47 2.58 -9.19
N LEU A 24 1.77 2.30 -9.08
CA LEU A 24 2.84 3.29 -9.33
C LEU A 24 2.80 3.82 -10.77
N ILE A 25 2.65 2.96 -11.75
CA ILE A 25 2.59 3.35 -13.17
C ILE A 25 1.35 4.21 -13.45
N SER A 26 0.20 3.86 -12.90
CA SER A 26 -1.06 4.56 -13.15
C SER A 26 -1.12 5.96 -12.55
N ASP A 27 -0.20 6.31 -11.64
CA ASP A 27 -0.12 7.63 -11.00
C ASP A 27 0.96 8.56 -11.61
N ILE A 28 1.61 8.17 -12.71
CA ILE A 28 2.59 9.00 -13.39
C ILE A 28 1.89 10.16 -14.11
N GLU A 29 2.10 11.37 -13.64
CA GLU A 29 1.55 12.57 -14.26
C GLU A 29 2.19 12.86 -15.62
N GLY A 30 1.41 13.48 -16.52
CA GLY A 30 1.89 13.91 -17.84
C GLY A 30 2.07 12.79 -18.85
N VAL A 31 1.85 11.53 -18.49
CA VAL A 31 1.90 10.38 -19.38
C VAL A 31 0.51 10.17 -20.00
N ARG A 32 0.44 10.09 -21.31
CA ARG A 32 -0.83 9.90 -22.03
C ARG A 32 -1.25 8.44 -22.16
N TYR A 33 -0.34 7.51 -21.93
CA TYR A 33 -0.55 6.10 -22.17
C TYR A 33 0.22 5.24 -21.18
N THR A 34 -0.47 4.29 -20.55
CA THR A 34 0.11 3.35 -19.59
C THR A 34 -0.11 1.91 -20.02
N GLU A 35 0.93 1.10 -19.92
CA GLU A 35 0.87 -0.34 -20.18
C GLU A 35 1.45 -1.13 -19.02
N GLY A 36 0.69 -2.09 -18.50
CA GLY A 36 1.17 -3.11 -17.58
C GLY A 36 1.49 -4.42 -18.31
N ARG A 37 2.68 -4.97 -18.07
CA ARG A 37 3.04 -6.32 -18.48
C ARG A 37 2.90 -7.22 -17.28
N PHE A 38 1.91 -8.09 -17.28
CA PHE A 38 1.53 -8.84 -16.10
C PHE A 38 2.10 -10.27 -16.09
N LEU A 39 2.99 -10.63 -16.99
CA LEU A 39 3.61 -11.94 -17.08
C LEU A 39 5.10 -11.91 -16.79
N PRO A 40 5.65 -13.03 -16.30
CA PRO A 40 7.01 -13.09 -15.84
C PRO A 40 8.01 -12.69 -16.92
N TYR A 41 8.95 -11.89 -16.52
CA TYR A 41 10.03 -11.41 -17.41
C TYR A 41 11.10 -12.48 -17.64
N PHE A 42 11.21 -13.47 -16.75
CA PHE A 42 12.23 -14.52 -16.80
C PHE A 42 11.67 -15.82 -17.38
N PHE A 43 11.80 -15.96 -18.69
CA PHE A 43 11.19 -17.02 -19.48
C PHE A 43 11.69 -18.44 -19.19
N PRO A 44 12.99 -18.67 -18.95
CA PRO A 44 13.47 -20.02 -18.66
C PRO A 44 12.89 -20.58 -17.35
N ASP A 45 12.53 -19.68 -16.42
CA ASP A 45 12.12 -20.05 -15.07
C ASP A 45 10.65 -20.48 -14.99
N THR A 46 9.85 -20.14 -15.98
CA THR A 46 8.41 -20.43 -15.98
C THR A 46 8.00 -21.33 -17.15
N PHE A 47 8.53 -21.08 -18.36
CA PHE A 47 8.20 -21.82 -19.59
C PHE A 47 9.24 -22.91 -19.88
N HIS A 48 9.25 -23.94 -19.07
CA HIS A 48 10.09 -25.12 -19.21
C HIS A 48 9.30 -26.38 -18.93
N GLU A 49 9.81 -27.54 -19.26
CA GLU A 49 9.19 -28.82 -18.94
C GLU A 49 8.97 -28.96 -17.42
N GLY A 50 7.72 -29.15 -17.02
CA GLY A 50 7.30 -29.19 -15.60
C GLY A 50 7.03 -27.81 -14.96
N GLY A 51 7.17 -26.71 -15.68
CA GLY A 51 6.76 -25.38 -15.24
C GLY A 51 5.22 -25.20 -15.28
N ASP A 52 4.69 -24.28 -14.48
CA ASP A 52 3.24 -23.96 -14.42
C ASP A 52 3.00 -22.47 -14.67
N PRO A 53 3.04 -22.02 -15.95
CA PRO A 53 2.81 -20.63 -16.29
C PRO A 53 1.36 -20.16 -16.01
N VAL A 54 0.39 -21.06 -15.96
CA VAL A 54 -0.99 -20.74 -15.64
C VAL A 54 -1.12 -20.33 -14.17
N LYS A 55 -0.47 -21.06 -13.27
CA LYS A 55 -0.48 -20.75 -11.85
C LYS A 55 0.11 -19.35 -11.59
N GLU A 56 1.26 -19.07 -12.16
CA GLU A 56 1.92 -17.78 -12.00
C GLU A 56 1.08 -16.64 -12.59
N ALA A 57 0.51 -16.84 -13.78
CA ALA A 57 -0.38 -15.85 -14.37
C ALA A 57 -1.63 -15.58 -13.51
N LYS A 58 -2.19 -16.61 -12.89
CA LYS A 58 -3.32 -16.47 -11.96
C LYS A 58 -2.96 -15.64 -10.74
N GLU A 59 -1.81 -15.92 -10.12
CA GLU A 59 -1.32 -15.17 -8.96
C GLU A 59 -1.09 -13.69 -9.31
N ASN A 60 -0.47 -13.43 -10.44
CA ASN A 60 -0.21 -12.08 -10.92
C ASN A 60 -1.50 -11.33 -11.28
N TRP A 61 -2.47 -12.00 -11.90
CA TRP A 61 -3.73 -11.37 -12.30
C TRP A 61 -4.58 -10.90 -11.12
N ILE A 62 -4.65 -11.67 -10.06
CA ILE A 62 -5.40 -11.25 -8.85
C ILE A 62 -4.92 -9.89 -8.34
N THR A 63 -3.61 -9.71 -8.20
CA THR A 63 -3.05 -8.46 -7.69
C THR A 63 -3.16 -7.32 -8.70
N ALA A 64 -2.92 -7.60 -9.98
CA ALA A 64 -3.07 -6.63 -11.06
C ALA A 64 -4.53 -6.13 -11.17
N ARG A 65 -5.50 -7.03 -11.11
CA ARG A 65 -6.93 -6.71 -11.19
C ARG A 65 -7.37 -5.74 -10.09
N ARG A 66 -6.89 -5.92 -8.86
CA ARG A 66 -7.15 -5.02 -7.73
C ARG A 66 -6.75 -3.57 -8.06
N ALA A 67 -5.53 -3.39 -8.56
CA ALA A 67 -5.03 -2.08 -8.96
C ALA A 67 -5.83 -1.47 -10.11
N ILE A 68 -6.16 -2.26 -11.14
CA ILE A 68 -6.93 -1.83 -12.31
C ILE A 68 -8.34 -1.36 -11.93
N LEU A 69 -8.98 -2.03 -10.98
CA LEU A 69 -10.30 -1.65 -10.45
C LEU A 69 -10.28 -0.30 -9.72
N ARG A 70 -9.15 0.10 -9.16
CA ARG A 70 -9.00 1.39 -8.47
C ARG A 70 -8.53 2.51 -9.40
N LYS A 71 -7.60 2.21 -10.30
CA LYS A 71 -7.08 3.16 -11.28
C LYS A 71 -6.71 2.41 -12.55
N PRO A 72 -7.55 2.47 -13.59
CA PRO A 72 -7.33 1.74 -14.84
C PRO A 72 -6.02 2.14 -15.50
N ILE A 73 -5.40 1.16 -16.16
CA ILE A 73 -4.34 1.37 -17.14
C ILE A 73 -4.92 1.22 -18.54
N ASP A 74 -4.26 1.79 -19.55
CA ASP A 74 -4.77 1.78 -20.92
C ASP A 74 -4.64 0.43 -21.58
N ARG A 75 -3.59 -0.33 -21.24
CA ARG A 75 -3.28 -1.61 -21.86
C ARG A 75 -2.63 -2.57 -20.90
N ILE A 76 -2.95 -3.85 -21.06
CA ILE A 76 -2.18 -4.97 -20.51
C ILE A 76 -1.51 -5.73 -21.65
N GLY A 77 -0.30 -6.19 -21.43
CA GLY A 77 0.48 -6.89 -22.43
C GLY A 77 1.19 -8.12 -21.89
N TYR A 78 1.49 -9.03 -22.79
CA TYR A 78 2.42 -10.14 -22.55
C TYR A 78 3.86 -9.66 -22.74
N GLY A 79 4.69 -9.87 -21.74
CA GLY A 79 6.07 -9.40 -21.72
C GLY A 79 7.12 -10.43 -22.13
N GLY A 80 6.84 -11.37 -23.04
CA GLY A 80 7.73 -12.47 -23.30
C GLY A 80 7.91 -12.90 -24.75
N TYR A 81 8.70 -13.96 -24.95
CA TYR A 81 8.86 -14.58 -26.27
C TYR A 81 7.66 -15.48 -26.55
N LEU A 82 6.77 -15.04 -27.44
CA LEU A 82 5.56 -15.77 -27.81
C LEU A 82 5.82 -17.23 -28.23
N LYS A 83 7.01 -17.50 -28.78
CA LYS A 83 7.37 -18.87 -29.17
C LYS A 83 7.37 -19.85 -27.99
N LEU A 84 7.73 -19.39 -26.81
CA LEU A 84 7.78 -20.27 -25.61
C LEU A 84 6.37 -20.67 -25.14
N THR A 85 5.35 -19.89 -25.48
CA THR A 85 3.96 -20.18 -25.07
C THR A 85 3.31 -21.28 -25.90
N LEU A 86 3.89 -21.64 -27.05
CA LEU A 86 3.29 -22.63 -27.97
C LEU A 86 3.20 -24.03 -27.35
N ASP A 87 4.10 -24.33 -26.42
CA ASP A 87 4.11 -25.61 -25.72
C ASP A 87 3.16 -25.64 -24.49
N PHE A 88 2.45 -24.51 -24.23
CA PHE A 88 1.54 -24.34 -23.09
C PHE A 88 0.18 -23.80 -23.55
N PRO A 89 -0.65 -24.60 -24.25
CA PRO A 89 -1.93 -24.15 -24.79
C PRO A 89 -2.91 -23.66 -23.69
N GLU A 90 -2.92 -24.29 -22.51
CA GLU A 90 -3.74 -23.88 -21.37
C GLU A 90 -3.39 -22.49 -20.84
N PHE A 91 -2.14 -22.06 -21.03
CA PHE A 91 -1.73 -20.69 -20.70
C PHE A 91 -2.31 -19.70 -21.70
N LEU A 92 -2.34 -20.01 -22.99
CA LEU A 92 -2.96 -19.16 -24.02
C LEU A 92 -4.47 -19.00 -23.77
N ASP A 93 -5.16 -20.08 -23.43
CA ASP A 93 -6.58 -20.07 -23.05
C ASP A 93 -6.81 -19.18 -21.82
N TYR A 94 -5.93 -19.25 -20.83
CA TYR A 94 -6.00 -18.39 -19.65
C TYR A 94 -5.81 -16.92 -20.01
N VAL A 95 -4.84 -16.60 -20.87
CA VAL A 95 -4.60 -15.21 -21.33
C VAL A 95 -5.80 -14.66 -22.08
N GLU A 96 -6.45 -15.47 -22.92
CA GLU A 96 -7.68 -15.06 -23.62
C GLU A 96 -8.79 -14.72 -22.62
N ASN A 97 -9.04 -15.57 -21.65
CA ASN A 97 -10.03 -15.35 -20.59
C ASN A 97 -9.75 -14.07 -19.80
N MET A 98 -8.50 -13.83 -19.43
CA MET A 98 -8.07 -12.64 -18.72
C MET A 98 -8.24 -11.36 -19.58
N CYS A 99 -7.93 -11.43 -20.87
CA CYS A 99 -8.18 -10.31 -21.77
C CYS A 99 -9.68 -9.98 -21.89
N ASN A 100 -10.54 -10.99 -21.85
CA ASN A 100 -12.00 -10.80 -21.85
C ASN A 100 -12.46 -10.17 -20.53
N GLU A 101 -11.95 -10.61 -19.39
CA GLU A 101 -12.20 -10.00 -18.08
C GLU A 101 -11.73 -8.53 -18.07
N PHE A 102 -10.53 -8.24 -18.57
CA PHE A 102 -10.02 -6.86 -18.64
C PHE A 102 -10.93 -5.93 -19.47
N ARG A 103 -11.46 -6.41 -20.60
CA ARG A 103 -12.44 -5.65 -21.40
C ARG A 103 -13.75 -5.42 -20.63
N GLU A 104 -14.18 -6.42 -19.84
CA GLU A 104 -15.36 -6.29 -18.98
C GLU A 104 -15.14 -5.23 -17.88
N LEU A 105 -13.99 -5.26 -17.20
CA LEU A 105 -13.62 -4.24 -16.22
C LEU A 105 -13.67 -2.83 -16.85
N TYR A 106 -13.05 -2.65 -18.00
CA TYR A 106 -13.03 -1.38 -18.70
C TYR A 106 -14.43 -0.90 -19.06
N THR A 107 -15.27 -1.80 -19.59
CA THR A 107 -16.66 -1.48 -19.99
C THR A 107 -17.50 -1.04 -18.79
N ASN A 108 -17.32 -1.67 -17.64
CA ASN A 108 -18.08 -1.36 -16.43
C ASN A 108 -17.57 -0.12 -15.70
N ALA A 109 -16.25 0.06 -15.62
CA ALA A 109 -15.65 1.22 -14.97
C ALA A 109 -15.77 2.50 -15.83
N LYS A 110 -15.73 2.39 -17.16
CA LYS A 110 -15.82 3.52 -18.13
C LYS A 110 -14.87 4.68 -17.80
N GLY A 111 -13.66 4.39 -17.33
CA GLY A 111 -12.69 5.41 -16.96
C GLY A 111 -13.04 6.25 -15.72
N ILE A 112 -14.06 5.85 -14.95
CA ILE A 112 -14.47 6.55 -13.74
C ILE A 112 -13.65 6.01 -12.54
N THR A 113 -13.08 6.92 -11.78
CA THR A 113 -12.48 6.59 -10.48
C THR A 113 -13.56 6.10 -9.52
N PRO A 114 -13.39 4.94 -8.89
CA PRO A 114 -14.34 4.44 -7.90
C PRO A 114 -14.35 5.31 -6.66
N TYR A 115 -15.39 5.17 -5.85
CA TYR A 115 -15.52 5.87 -4.57
C TYR A 115 -14.26 5.66 -3.72
N CYS A 116 -13.77 6.76 -3.15
CA CYS A 116 -12.64 6.79 -2.23
C CYS A 116 -13.09 7.41 -0.90
N VAL A 117 -12.79 6.72 0.18
CA VAL A 117 -13.21 7.16 1.52
C VAL A 117 -12.26 8.22 2.11
N LYS A 118 -10.97 8.14 1.79
CA LYS A 118 -9.93 9.07 2.24
C LYS A 118 -8.89 9.30 1.14
N LYS A 119 -8.18 10.43 1.25
CA LYS A 119 -7.03 10.79 0.41
C LYS A 119 -5.74 10.47 1.15
N VAL A 120 -4.95 9.59 0.58
CA VAL A 120 -3.73 9.05 1.17
C VAL A 120 -2.52 9.44 0.33
N ALA A 121 -1.49 9.99 0.95
CA ALA A 121 -0.21 10.19 0.29
C ALA A 121 0.85 9.22 0.81
N VAL A 122 1.60 8.61 -0.09
CA VAL A 122 2.84 7.87 0.23
C VAL A 122 4.03 8.76 -0.11
N LEU A 123 4.84 9.05 0.89
CA LEU A 123 6.03 9.89 0.73
C LEU A 123 7.23 9.09 0.24
N ASN A 124 8.03 9.68 -0.62
CA ASN A 124 9.30 9.12 -1.07
C ASN A 124 10.20 10.17 -1.75
N SER A 125 11.41 9.77 -2.07
CA SER A 125 12.37 10.57 -2.86
C SER A 125 12.56 9.94 -4.24
N TRP A 126 11.66 10.22 -5.18
CA TRP A 126 11.60 9.55 -6.48
C TRP A 126 12.91 9.45 -7.23
N GLY A 127 13.62 10.56 -7.45
CA GLY A 127 14.91 10.54 -8.15
C GLY A 127 15.97 9.71 -7.42
N LYS A 128 15.99 9.76 -6.09
CA LYS A 128 16.89 8.97 -5.26
C LYS A 128 16.53 7.49 -5.26
N ILE A 129 15.25 7.14 -5.34
CA ILE A 129 14.81 5.74 -5.49
C ILE A 129 15.39 5.13 -6.75
N ARG A 130 15.35 5.85 -7.88
CA ARG A 130 15.95 5.38 -9.12
C ARG A 130 17.46 5.18 -8.99
N SER A 131 18.18 6.18 -8.46
CA SER A 131 19.62 6.10 -8.24
C SER A 131 19.98 4.93 -7.32
N TRP A 132 19.25 4.76 -6.23
CA TRP A 132 19.42 3.67 -5.30
C TRP A 132 19.15 2.31 -5.96
N GLY A 133 18.08 2.18 -6.74
CA GLY A 133 17.76 0.96 -7.49
C GLY A 133 18.80 0.60 -8.55
N CYS A 134 19.49 1.58 -9.13
CA CYS A 134 20.59 1.32 -10.08
C CYS A 134 21.87 0.83 -9.40
N HIS A 135 22.13 1.28 -8.18
CA HIS A 135 23.30 0.86 -7.40
C HIS A 135 23.08 -0.47 -6.69
N MET A 136 21.86 -0.77 -6.30
CA MET A 136 21.48 -2.05 -5.73
C MET A 136 21.13 -2.98 -6.87
N VAL A 137 21.87 -4.06 -7.00
CA VAL A 137 21.57 -5.09 -8.02
C VAL A 137 20.10 -5.49 -7.90
N HIS A 138 19.31 -5.16 -8.88
CA HIS A 138 17.85 -5.21 -8.88
C HIS A 138 17.25 -6.61 -8.63
N HIS A 139 18.07 -7.62 -8.54
CA HIS A 139 17.60 -8.98 -8.69
C HIS A 139 17.35 -9.74 -7.40
N ALA A 140 17.59 -9.30 -6.22
CA ALA A 140 17.17 -10.12 -5.10
C ALA A 140 17.56 -9.67 -3.69
N LEU A 141 18.63 -8.93 -3.48
CA LEU A 141 19.20 -8.81 -2.12
C LEU A 141 18.52 -7.76 -1.25
N TYR A 142 17.87 -6.77 -1.86
CA TYR A 142 17.27 -5.65 -1.12
C TYR A 142 15.74 -5.78 -0.95
N GLN A 143 15.11 -6.78 -1.51
CA GLN A 143 13.66 -7.01 -1.32
C GLN A 143 13.30 -7.16 0.16
N LYS A 144 14.22 -7.67 0.96
CA LYS A 144 14.07 -7.70 2.41
C LYS A 144 14.04 -6.32 3.05
N GLN A 145 14.74 -5.35 2.49
CA GLN A 145 14.83 -3.99 3.04
C GLN A 145 13.62 -3.15 2.70
N ASN A 146 12.92 -3.44 1.62
CA ASN A 146 11.77 -2.67 1.16
C ASN A 146 10.43 -3.42 1.24
N TYR A 147 10.39 -4.55 1.95
CA TYR A 147 9.17 -5.38 2.00
C TYR A 147 7.95 -4.61 2.53
N SER A 148 8.16 -3.71 3.49
CA SER A 148 7.07 -2.86 4.00
C SER A 148 6.63 -1.83 2.98
N TYR A 149 7.55 -1.21 2.23
CA TYR A 149 7.20 -0.26 1.17
C TYR A 149 6.33 -0.93 0.10
N ALA A 150 6.79 -2.05 -0.44
CA ALA A 150 6.03 -2.83 -1.41
C ALA A 150 4.71 -3.33 -0.81
N GLY A 151 4.72 -3.78 0.45
CA GLY A 151 3.55 -4.26 1.18
C GLY A 151 2.45 -3.20 1.34
N ILE A 152 2.83 -1.98 1.71
CA ILE A 152 1.90 -0.85 1.84
C ILE A 152 1.27 -0.50 0.48
N ILE A 153 2.06 -0.39 -0.58
CA ILE A 153 1.53 -0.05 -1.91
C ILE A 153 0.61 -1.17 -2.42
N GLU A 154 0.99 -2.44 -2.21
CA GLU A 154 0.15 -3.58 -2.60
C GLU A 154 -1.17 -3.59 -1.80
N ALA A 155 -1.14 -3.32 -0.50
CA ALA A 155 -2.33 -3.20 0.33
C ALA A 155 -3.26 -2.06 -0.16
N LEU A 156 -2.68 -0.91 -0.50
CA LEU A 156 -3.42 0.24 -1.01
C LEU A 156 -3.99 0.01 -2.42
N SER A 157 -3.42 -0.90 -3.20
CA SER A 157 -3.79 -1.11 -4.60
C SER A 157 -5.26 -1.45 -4.79
N GLY A 158 -5.87 -2.23 -3.88
CA GLY A 158 -7.29 -2.58 -3.92
C GLY A 158 -8.16 -1.83 -2.91
N ALA A 159 -7.57 -1.00 -2.05
CA ALA A 159 -8.28 -0.31 -1.00
C ALA A 159 -9.08 0.92 -1.51
N PRO A 160 -10.20 1.30 -0.87
CA PRO A 160 -11.05 2.40 -1.33
C PRO A 160 -10.48 3.77 -0.94
N PHE A 161 -9.21 4.02 -1.28
CA PHE A 161 -8.51 5.27 -1.04
C PHE A 161 -8.09 5.96 -2.34
N ASP A 162 -8.09 7.30 -2.33
CA ASP A 162 -7.43 8.11 -3.34
C ASP A 162 -5.94 8.19 -2.98
N VAL A 163 -5.13 7.33 -3.61
CA VAL A 163 -3.70 7.19 -3.30
C VAL A 163 -2.89 8.09 -4.23
N ARG A 164 -1.99 8.87 -3.65
CA ARG A 164 -1.04 9.73 -4.35
C ARG A 164 0.38 9.44 -3.88
N PHE A 165 1.34 9.63 -4.76
CA PHE A 165 2.76 9.54 -4.44
C PHE A 165 3.35 10.96 -4.48
N ILE A 166 3.84 11.44 -3.34
CA ILE A 166 4.35 12.80 -3.15
C ILE A 166 5.82 12.71 -2.76
N SER A 167 6.66 13.50 -3.43
CA SER A 167 8.07 13.58 -3.05
C SER A 167 8.28 14.62 -1.94
N PHE A 168 9.40 14.48 -1.23
CA PHE A 168 9.81 15.50 -0.26
C PHE A 168 10.13 16.83 -0.96
N ASP A 169 10.59 16.80 -2.22
CA ASP A 169 10.83 18.00 -3.00
C ASP A 169 9.54 18.73 -3.34
N ASP A 170 8.43 18.01 -3.58
CA ASP A 170 7.10 18.62 -3.78
C ASP A 170 6.65 19.38 -2.52
N ILE A 171 6.88 18.82 -1.33
CA ILE A 171 6.56 19.47 -0.05
C ILE A 171 7.42 20.74 0.13
N LEU A 172 8.72 20.68 -0.19
CA LEU A 172 9.61 21.84 -0.10
C LEU A 172 9.20 22.95 -1.08
N ALA A 173 8.80 22.58 -2.29
CA ALA A 173 8.36 23.53 -3.30
C ALA A 173 7.00 24.18 -2.95
N ASN A 174 6.09 23.41 -2.39
CA ASN A 174 4.74 23.88 -2.02
C ASN A 174 4.13 23.04 -0.89
N PRO A 175 4.34 23.38 0.39
CA PRO A 175 3.77 22.64 1.51
C PRO A 175 2.23 22.62 1.54
N GLU A 176 1.57 23.53 0.81
CA GLU A 176 0.10 23.55 0.72
C GLU A 176 -0.51 22.29 0.08
N ILE A 177 0.30 21.50 -0.65
CA ILE A 177 -0.16 20.22 -1.22
C ILE A 177 -0.67 19.26 -0.14
N LEU A 178 -0.18 19.38 1.08
CA LEU A 178 -0.59 18.54 2.20
C LEU A 178 -2.04 18.84 2.65
N LYS A 179 -2.55 20.05 2.43
CA LYS A 179 -3.90 20.45 2.86
C LYS A 179 -5.03 19.69 2.15
N ASP A 180 -4.75 19.10 0.98
CA ASP A 180 -5.74 18.31 0.23
C ASP A 180 -5.68 16.81 0.59
N LEU A 181 -4.96 16.44 1.65
CA LEU A 181 -4.79 15.07 2.10
C LEU A 181 -5.50 14.84 3.43
N ASP A 182 -5.86 13.58 3.67
CA ASP A 182 -6.35 13.14 4.98
C ASP A 182 -5.23 12.49 5.79
N VAL A 183 -4.33 11.74 5.13
CA VAL A 183 -3.24 11.01 5.80
C VAL A 183 -1.98 10.92 4.93
N ILE A 184 -0.84 10.95 5.61
CA ILE A 184 0.48 10.75 5.02
C ILE A 184 1.06 9.43 5.54
N ILE A 185 1.65 8.64 4.65
CA ILE A 185 2.38 7.41 4.98
C ILE A 185 3.85 7.59 4.61
N ASN A 186 4.75 7.35 5.57
CA ASN A 186 6.17 7.23 5.33
C ASN A 186 6.64 5.83 5.74
N VAL A 187 7.21 5.09 4.80
CA VAL A 187 7.44 3.65 4.97
C VAL A 187 8.77 3.20 4.38
N GLY A 188 9.45 2.32 5.09
CA GLY A 188 10.69 1.66 4.68
C GLY A 188 11.77 1.69 5.76
N ASP A 189 12.97 1.29 5.38
CA ASP A 189 14.15 1.37 6.24
C ASP A 189 14.67 2.80 6.32
N GLY A 190 15.22 3.18 7.46
CA GLY A 190 15.88 4.47 7.64
C GLY A 190 17.05 4.66 6.68
N ASP A 191 17.40 5.90 6.42
CA ASP A 191 18.49 6.30 5.50
C ASP A 191 18.33 5.80 4.07
N THR A 192 17.12 5.47 3.63
CA THR A 192 16.82 5.08 2.24
C THR A 192 16.04 6.16 1.49
N ALA A 193 15.98 6.01 0.17
CA ALA A 193 15.14 6.88 -0.67
C ALA A 193 13.63 6.71 -0.39
N HIS A 194 13.21 5.60 0.21
CA HIS A 194 11.82 5.35 0.60
C HIS A 194 11.40 6.20 1.79
N THR A 195 12.26 6.30 2.80
CA THR A 195 11.98 7.10 4.02
C THR A 195 12.50 8.52 3.96
N GLY A 196 13.35 8.87 2.97
CA GLY A 196 13.87 10.21 2.75
C GLY A 196 15.36 10.40 3.07
N GLY A 197 15.96 9.61 3.98
CA GLY A 197 17.36 9.72 4.36
C GLY A 197 17.72 11.13 4.82
N GLY A 198 18.82 11.70 4.32
CA GLY A 198 19.32 13.01 4.70
C GLY A 198 18.40 14.20 4.44
N ILE A 199 17.22 14.03 3.82
CA ILE A 199 16.22 15.09 3.67
C ILE A 199 15.73 15.59 5.04
N TRP A 200 15.76 14.73 6.05
CA TRP A 200 15.32 15.04 7.42
C TRP A 200 16.22 16.01 8.16
N GLU A 201 17.40 16.34 7.63
CA GLU A 201 18.22 17.46 8.11
C GLU A 201 17.58 18.83 7.78
N ASN A 202 16.64 18.85 6.82
CA ASN A 202 15.93 20.08 6.47
C ASN A 202 14.71 20.28 7.39
N PRO A 203 14.74 21.29 8.28
CA PRO A 203 13.65 21.51 9.24
C PRO A 203 12.31 21.87 8.58
N ALA A 204 12.31 22.36 7.34
CA ALA A 204 11.08 22.70 6.64
C ALA A 204 10.19 21.46 6.38
N ILE A 205 10.78 20.30 6.10
CA ILE A 205 10.06 19.04 5.92
C ILE A 205 9.37 18.62 7.22
N SER A 206 10.15 18.54 8.30
CA SER A 206 9.62 18.16 9.61
C SER A 206 8.55 19.14 10.10
N ALA A 207 8.74 20.44 9.87
CA ALA A 207 7.77 21.46 10.25
C ALA A 207 6.47 21.33 9.45
N ALA A 208 6.55 21.16 8.13
CA ALA A 208 5.35 21.01 7.28
C ALA A 208 4.50 19.78 7.67
N ILE A 209 5.16 18.65 7.92
CA ILE A 209 4.46 17.43 8.32
C ILE A 209 3.86 17.56 9.73
N ARG A 210 4.60 18.13 10.69
CA ARG A 210 4.06 18.41 12.03
C ARG A 210 2.87 19.37 11.99
N GLU A 211 2.94 20.43 11.21
CA GLU A 211 1.83 21.37 11.04
C GLU A 211 0.59 20.69 10.48
N PHE A 212 0.76 19.82 9.46
CA PHE A 212 -0.32 19.04 8.88
C PHE A 212 -1.00 18.17 9.93
N VAL A 213 -0.24 17.40 10.71
CA VAL A 213 -0.80 16.52 11.74
C VAL A 213 -1.40 17.32 12.89
N TYR A 214 -0.69 18.35 13.38
CA TYR A 214 -1.19 19.20 14.46
C TYR A 214 -2.57 19.82 14.15
N ASN A 215 -2.85 20.09 12.88
CA ASN A 215 -4.13 20.64 12.43
C ASN A 215 -5.21 19.58 12.16
N GLY A 216 -4.92 18.29 12.33
CA GLY A 216 -5.91 17.20 12.25
C GLY A 216 -5.64 16.16 11.16
N GLY A 217 -4.55 16.27 10.43
CA GLY A 217 -4.12 15.24 9.48
C GLY A 217 -3.64 13.97 10.18
N GLY A 218 -3.71 12.84 9.49
CA GLY A 218 -3.17 11.56 9.96
C GLY A 218 -1.73 11.33 9.51
N PHE A 219 -0.94 10.61 10.30
CA PHE A 219 0.38 10.12 9.88
C PHE A 219 0.55 8.65 10.23
N ILE A 220 1.02 7.86 9.27
CA ILE A 220 1.34 6.46 9.48
C ILE A 220 2.81 6.24 9.14
N GLY A 221 3.58 5.86 10.15
CA GLY A 221 4.98 5.50 10.02
C GLY A 221 5.18 3.99 10.05
N VAL A 222 5.85 3.43 9.03
CA VAL A 222 6.09 1.98 8.96
C VAL A 222 7.57 1.69 8.78
N GLY A 223 8.11 0.81 9.61
CA GLY A 223 9.53 0.47 9.65
C GLY A 223 10.34 1.49 10.43
N GLU A 224 11.15 2.28 9.76
CA GLU A 224 11.93 3.39 10.34
C GLU A 224 11.53 4.72 9.65
N PRO A 225 10.27 5.14 9.81
CA PRO A 225 9.77 6.36 9.18
C PRO A 225 10.55 7.57 9.71
N SER A 226 10.91 8.50 8.85
CA SER A 226 11.80 9.62 9.18
C SER A 226 13.17 9.22 9.76
N GLY A 227 13.59 7.97 9.56
CA GLY A 227 14.83 7.43 10.12
C GLY A 227 16.07 8.06 9.49
N HIS A 228 16.78 8.86 10.27
CA HIS A 228 18.07 9.47 9.94
C HIS A 228 18.71 10.00 11.22
N GLN A 229 19.96 9.59 11.52
CA GLN A 229 20.63 10.06 12.72
C GLN A 229 20.99 11.54 12.61
N PHE A 230 20.23 12.41 13.26
CA PHE A 230 20.46 13.84 13.25
C PHE A 230 20.03 14.49 14.58
N GLN A 231 20.83 15.41 15.12
CA GLN A 231 20.57 16.18 16.36
C GLN A 231 20.13 15.33 17.58
N GLY A 232 20.69 14.13 17.71
CA GLY A 232 20.44 13.26 18.85
C GLY A 232 19.20 12.38 18.73
N HIS A 233 18.47 12.45 17.64
CA HIS A 233 17.32 11.60 17.30
C HIS A 233 17.62 10.71 16.11
N TYR A 234 17.05 9.52 16.08
CA TYR A 234 17.03 8.68 14.90
C TYR A 234 15.74 8.84 14.10
N LEU A 235 14.58 8.79 14.77
CA LEU A 235 13.31 9.11 14.12
C LEU A 235 13.06 10.62 14.23
N GLN A 236 13.18 11.34 13.13
CA GLN A 236 13.09 12.80 13.13
C GLN A 236 11.67 13.35 13.41
N LEU A 237 10.68 12.46 13.46
CA LEU A 237 9.29 12.74 13.85
C LEU A 237 8.89 11.97 15.12
N ALA A 238 9.85 11.61 15.98
CA ALA A 238 9.62 10.81 17.17
C ALA A 238 8.58 11.43 18.13
N ASP A 239 8.63 12.73 18.32
CA ASP A 239 7.69 13.49 19.16
C ASP A 239 6.25 13.41 18.66
N MET A 240 6.05 13.32 17.35
CA MET A 240 4.75 13.19 16.73
C MET A 240 4.28 11.72 16.72
N LEU A 241 5.20 10.80 16.42
CA LEU A 241 4.91 9.36 16.37
C LEU A 241 4.71 8.72 17.74
N GLY A 242 5.23 9.34 18.80
CA GLY A 242 5.25 8.78 20.16
C GLY A 242 6.27 7.67 20.37
N VAL A 243 7.14 7.42 19.40
CA VAL A 243 8.18 6.37 19.46
C VAL A 243 9.51 6.88 18.95
N GLU A 244 10.60 6.28 19.50
CA GLU A 244 11.96 6.58 19.08
C GLU A 244 12.77 5.26 19.03
N LYS A 245 13.90 5.28 18.34
CA LYS A 245 14.84 4.17 18.24
C LYS A 245 16.11 4.44 19.02
N GLU A 246 16.48 3.53 19.90
CA GLU A 246 17.79 3.55 20.53
C GLU A 246 18.86 3.04 19.55
N THR A 247 19.87 3.85 19.29
CA THR A 247 20.93 3.54 18.32
C THR A 247 22.29 3.26 18.98
N GLY A 248 22.48 3.65 20.23
CA GLY A 248 23.76 3.53 20.94
C GLY A 248 23.90 2.26 21.75
N PHE A 249 22.81 1.76 22.31
CA PHE A 249 22.79 0.63 23.23
C PHE A 249 21.54 -0.24 22.99
N THR A 250 21.59 -1.46 23.53
CA THR A 250 20.38 -2.29 23.61
C THR A 250 19.44 -1.71 24.67
N LEU A 251 18.12 -1.74 24.40
CA LEU A 251 17.12 -1.32 25.36
C LEU A 251 17.25 -2.09 26.68
N ASN A 252 17.15 -1.38 27.78
CA ASN A 252 17.04 -1.98 29.10
C ASN A 252 15.56 -2.22 29.43
N TYR A 253 15.07 -3.39 29.12
CA TYR A 253 13.66 -3.77 29.27
C TYR A 253 13.17 -3.72 30.74
N ASP A 254 14.05 -3.73 31.72
CA ASP A 254 13.63 -3.63 33.12
C ASP A 254 13.14 -2.23 33.51
N LYS A 255 13.40 -1.23 32.67
CA LYS A 255 12.95 0.16 32.87
C LYS A 255 11.61 0.46 32.26
N TYR A 256 11.15 -0.36 31.32
CA TYR A 256 9.93 -0.13 30.55
C TYR A 256 8.86 -1.14 30.96
N ASN A 257 7.76 -0.66 31.47
CA ASN A 257 6.57 -1.45 31.82
C ASN A 257 5.40 -0.93 30.99
N TRP A 258 5.31 -1.43 29.76
CA TRP A 258 4.28 -1.03 28.83
C TRP A 258 3.07 -1.97 28.92
N GLU A 259 1.89 -1.37 29.05
CA GLU A 259 0.62 -2.07 28.92
C GLU A 259 0.18 -2.10 27.46
N GLU A 260 -0.25 -3.24 26.97
CA GLU A 260 -0.82 -3.38 25.62
C GLU A 260 -2.31 -3.11 25.62
N HIS A 261 -2.80 -2.48 24.54
CA HIS A 261 -4.22 -2.19 24.30
C HIS A 261 -4.77 -3.00 23.11
N PRO A 262 -4.97 -4.32 23.26
CA PRO A 262 -5.36 -5.21 22.17
C PRO A 262 -6.79 -4.96 21.64
N ASP A 263 -7.63 -4.31 22.45
CA ASP A 263 -9.04 -4.01 22.10
C ASP A 263 -9.18 -2.73 21.23
N HIS A 264 -8.07 -2.15 20.80
CA HIS A 264 -8.08 -0.93 20.01
C HIS A 264 -8.74 -1.16 18.62
N PHE A 265 -9.44 -0.14 18.10
CA PHE A 265 -10.14 -0.16 16.82
C PHE A 265 -9.31 -0.75 15.68
N ILE A 266 -8.02 -0.44 15.61
CA ILE A 266 -7.14 -0.92 14.53
C ILE A 266 -7.04 -2.46 14.52
N LEU A 267 -7.05 -3.10 15.69
CA LEU A 267 -6.88 -4.53 15.83
C LEU A 267 -8.19 -5.33 15.87
N ALA A 268 -9.36 -4.68 15.84
CA ALA A 268 -10.65 -5.32 16.08
C ALA A 268 -11.01 -6.47 15.11
N ASP A 269 -10.47 -6.48 13.89
CA ASP A 269 -10.66 -7.58 12.90
C ASP A 269 -9.54 -8.64 12.95
N THR A 270 -8.59 -8.48 13.86
CA THR A 270 -7.41 -9.34 13.92
C THR A 270 -7.74 -10.67 14.56
N THR A 271 -7.66 -11.75 13.80
CA THR A 271 -7.93 -13.12 14.29
C THR A 271 -6.67 -13.93 14.57
N LYS A 272 -5.51 -13.40 14.19
CA LYS A 272 -4.18 -14.00 14.36
C LYS A 272 -3.21 -12.91 14.80
N PRO A 273 -2.05 -13.25 15.39
CA PRO A 273 -0.99 -12.29 15.62
C PRO A 273 -0.61 -11.53 14.35
N VAL A 274 -0.42 -10.22 14.48
CA VAL A 274 -0.01 -9.38 13.34
C VAL A 274 1.36 -9.81 12.84
N ASP A 275 1.49 -9.96 11.53
CA ASP A 275 2.77 -10.22 10.89
C ASP A 275 3.50 -8.91 10.61
N PHE A 276 4.55 -8.65 11.35
CA PHE A 276 5.43 -7.49 11.15
C PHE A 276 6.65 -7.81 10.28
N GLY A 277 6.75 -9.04 9.75
CA GLY A 277 7.96 -9.53 9.11
C GLY A 277 9.11 -9.59 10.12
N GLU A 278 10.29 -9.11 9.71
CA GLU A 278 11.43 -9.02 10.66
C GLU A 278 11.15 -7.99 11.76
N GLY A 279 10.36 -6.95 11.47
CA GLY A 279 10.10 -5.84 12.36
C GLY A 279 11.35 -4.98 12.59
N LYS A 280 11.24 -3.98 13.46
CA LYS A 280 12.38 -3.15 13.86
C LYS A 280 12.71 -3.38 15.31
N LYS A 281 14.01 -3.29 15.64
CA LYS A 281 14.53 -3.48 16.98
C LYS A 281 14.86 -2.16 17.65
N ASN A 282 14.94 -2.21 18.98
CA ASN A 282 15.29 -1.09 19.84
C ASN A 282 14.30 0.09 19.73
N ILE A 283 13.04 -0.18 19.39
CA ILE A 283 11.99 0.81 19.38
C ILE A 283 11.36 0.90 20.76
N PHE A 284 11.30 2.11 21.31
CA PHE A 284 10.65 2.40 22.57
C PHE A 284 9.60 3.49 22.42
N ALA A 285 8.61 3.49 23.30
CA ALA A 285 7.52 4.45 23.31
C ALA A 285 7.77 5.57 24.33
N TYR A 286 7.26 6.77 24.02
CA TYR A 286 7.16 7.85 25.00
C TYR A 286 6.00 7.60 25.97
N GLU A 287 5.99 8.31 27.08
CA GLU A 287 5.12 8.05 28.23
C GLU A 287 3.61 8.22 27.91
N ASP A 288 3.27 9.07 26.95
CA ASP A 288 1.91 9.38 26.49
C ASP A 288 1.46 8.60 25.26
N THR A 289 2.22 7.56 24.89
CA THR A 289 1.95 6.73 23.71
C THR A 289 1.19 5.47 24.10
N GLU A 290 0.12 5.15 23.38
CA GLU A 290 -0.63 3.91 23.56
C GLU A 290 -0.01 2.79 22.70
N ILE A 291 0.43 1.71 23.37
CA ILE A 291 1.03 0.56 22.71
C ILE A 291 -0.05 -0.47 22.39
N LEU A 292 -0.16 -0.84 21.12
CA LEU A 292 -1.13 -1.83 20.66
C LEU A 292 -0.55 -3.23 20.61
N VAL A 293 0.71 -3.38 20.19
CA VAL A 293 1.40 -4.66 20.09
C VAL A 293 2.88 -4.48 20.45
N GLN A 294 3.40 -5.37 21.26
CA GLN A 294 4.85 -5.51 21.51
C GLN A 294 5.30 -6.96 21.25
N ARG A 295 6.57 -7.12 20.93
CA ARG A 295 7.23 -8.41 20.78
C ARG A 295 8.56 -8.36 21.52
N GLU A 296 8.76 -9.30 22.45
CA GLU A 296 9.96 -9.31 23.29
C GLU A 296 10.23 -7.95 23.99
N LYS A 297 9.14 -7.28 24.40
CA LYS A 297 9.14 -5.94 25.02
C LYS A 297 9.59 -4.79 24.09
N GLU A 298 9.72 -5.04 22.80
CA GLU A 298 9.92 -3.98 21.80
C GLU A 298 8.60 -3.57 21.18
N VAL A 299 8.39 -2.28 20.98
CA VAL A 299 7.18 -1.74 20.36
C VAL A 299 7.12 -2.19 18.92
N GLN A 300 6.05 -2.89 18.56
CA GLN A 300 5.77 -3.29 17.19
C GLN A 300 4.67 -2.44 16.57
N MET A 301 3.71 -2.00 17.37
CA MET A 301 2.64 -1.11 16.93
C MET A 301 2.21 -0.20 18.06
N ALA A 302 2.09 1.08 17.77
CA ALA A 302 1.67 2.10 18.72
C ALA A 302 0.86 3.19 18.03
N VAL A 303 0.08 3.92 18.85
CA VAL A 303 -0.68 5.09 18.41
C VAL A 303 -0.43 6.25 19.33
N HIS A 304 -0.44 7.46 18.76
CA HIS A 304 -0.17 8.67 19.51
C HIS A 304 -1.03 9.84 18.96
N GLU A 305 -1.49 10.70 19.83
CA GLU A 305 -2.21 11.92 19.45
C GLU A 305 -1.25 13.11 19.43
N PHE A 306 -1.25 13.88 18.34
CA PHE A 306 -0.44 15.07 18.21
C PHE A 306 -1.27 16.27 17.74
N GLY A 307 -1.50 17.21 18.64
CA GLY A 307 -2.41 18.32 18.40
C GLY A 307 -3.85 17.83 18.19
N LYS A 308 -4.38 18.01 16.99
CA LYS A 308 -5.70 17.50 16.58
C LYS A 308 -5.63 16.23 15.74
N GLY A 309 -4.44 15.83 15.34
CA GLY A 309 -4.20 14.68 14.50
C GLY A 309 -3.78 13.43 15.26
N ARG A 310 -3.68 12.34 14.56
CA ARG A 310 -3.35 11.03 15.11
C ARG A 310 -2.26 10.35 14.30
N CYS A 311 -1.33 9.71 14.99
CA CYS A 311 -0.21 9.00 14.39
C CYS A 311 -0.27 7.53 14.73
N VAL A 312 0.13 6.69 13.77
CA VAL A 312 0.26 5.24 13.93
C VAL A 312 1.69 4.85 13.58
N TYR A 313 2.33 4.13 14.48
CA TYR A 313 3.61 3.47 14.23
C TYR A 313 3.41 1.97 14.02
N ILE A 314 4.05 1.39 13.01
CA ILE A 314 4.06 -0.04 12.70
C ILE A 314 5.49 -0.46 12.37
N SER A 315 6.03 -1.43 13.10
CA SER A 315 7.43 -1.86 12.97
C SER A 315 7.79 -2.49 11.62
N GLY A 316 6.80 -2.99 10.90
CA GLY A 316 6.91 -3.56 9.56
C GLY A 316 5.55 -4.10 9.12
N LEU A 317 5.27 -4.07 7.81
CA LEU A 317 3.97 -4.52 7.31
C LEU A 317 4.13 -5.18 5.92
N PRO A 318 4.54 -6.46 5.86
CA PRO A 318 4.52 -7.21 4.63
C PRO A 318 3.09 -7.35 4.10
N TYR A 319 2.95 -7.53 2.79
CA TYR A 319 1.62 -7.70 2.20
C TYR A 319 0.98 -9.02 2.65
N SER A 320 -0.22 -8.90 3.17
CA SER A 320 -1.22 -9.97 3.29
C SER A 320 -2.61 -9.33 3.31
N PHE A 321 -3.67 -10.12 3.12
CA PHE A 321 -5.02 -9.58 3.24
C PHE A 321 -5.33 -9.11 4.67
N GLU A 322 -4.83 -9.83 5.67
CA GLU A 322 -4.92 -9.45 7.09
C GLU A 322 -4.21 -8.12 7.35
N ASN A 323 -2.97 -8.00 6.92
CA ASN A 323 -2.20 -6.75 7.08
C ASN A 323 -2.81 -5.58 6.29
N SER A 324 -3.42 -5.85 5.15
CA SER A 324 -4.17 -4.82 4.40
C SER A 324 -5.35 -4.28 5.21
N ARG A 325 -6.03 -5.13 6.00
CA ARG A 325 -7.10 -4.70 6.89
C ARG A 325 -6.58 -3.85 8.06
N ILE A 326 -5.41 -4.19 8.61
CA ILE A 326 -4.75 -3.38 9.64
C ILE A 326 -4.42 -1.99 9.09
N LEU A 327 -3.83 -1.91 7.90
CA LEU A 327 -3.55 -0.63 7.25
C LEU A 327 -4.84 0.17 7.00
N TYR A 328 -5.89 -0.47 6.49
CA TYR A 328 -7.18 0.15 6.25
C TYR A 328 -7.73 0.81 7.53
N ARG A 329 -7.74 0.06 8.64
CA ARG A 329 -8.20 0.58 9.94
C ARG A 329 -7.27 1.65 10.51
N SER A 330 -5.95 1.52 10.31
CA SER A 330 -4.98 2.55 10.70
C SER A 330 -5.25 3.88 10.00
N ILE A 331 -5.55 3.84 8.69
CA ILE A 331 -5.93 5.02 7.91
C ILE A 331 -7.23 5.65 8.46
N LEU A 332 -8.25 4.85 8.71
CA LEU A 332 -9.51 5.38 9.25
C LEU A 332 -9.31 5.99 10.64
N TRP A 333 -8.59 5.31 11.52
CA TRP A 333 -8.35 5.81 12.87
C TRP A 333 -7.54 7.12 12.85
N SER A 334 -6.46 7.17 12.09
CA SER A 334 -5.60 8.36 12.01
C SER A 334 -6.30 9.57 11.40
N THR A 335 -7.40 9.38 10.69
CA THR A 335 -8.21 10.43 10.05
C THR A 335 -9.54 10.70 10.76
N HIS A 336 -9.73 10.20 11.99
CA HIS A 336 -11.01 10.27 12.73
C HIS A 336 -12.20 9.73 11.92
N GLY A 337 -11.95 8.75 11.07
CA GLY A 337 -12.88 8.18 10.10
C GLY A 337 -13.44 6.81 10.50
N GLU A 338 -13.42 6.41 11.78
CA GLU A 338 -13.87 5.09 12.24
C GLU A 338 -15.31 4.78 11.83
N LYS A 339 -16.17 5.80 11.79
CA LYS A 339 -17.57 5.70 11.34
C LYS A 339 -17.71 5.37 9.86
N ASP A 340 -16.67 5.62 9.07
CA ASP A 340 -16.66 5.39 7.64
C ASP A 340 -16.28 3.93 7.27
N LEU A 341 -16.01 3.08 8.27
CA LEU A 341 -15.57 1.69 8.08
C LEU A 341 -16.48 0.91 7.14
N HIS A 342 -17.80 1.09 7.26
CA HIS A 342 -18.77 0.34 6.49
C HIS A 342 -19.23 1.04 5.18
N GLN A 343 -18.43 1.94 4.64
CA GLN A 343 -18.69 2.59 3.35
C GLN A 343 -18.09 1.78 2.19
N TRP A 344 -18.94 1.07 1.43
CA TRP A 344 -18.52 0.19 0.34
C TRP A 344 -17.46 -0.83 0.79
N PHE A 345 -17.84 -1.63 1.76
CA PHE A 345 -16.96 -2.46 2.54
C PHE A 345 -17.39 -3.94 2.51
N SER A 346 -16.44 -4.82 2.72
CA SER A 346 -16.65 -6.27 2.91
C SER A 346 -16.18 -6.70 4.30
N SER A 347 -17.00 -7.49 5.01
CA SER A 347 -16.61 -8.07 6.29
C SER A 347 -15.44 -9.07 6.15
N ASN A 348 -15.26 -9.66 4.97
CA ASN A 348 -14.18 -10.59 4.67
C ASN A 348 -13.04 -9.87 3.96
N PHE A 349 -11.84 -9.87 4.54
CA PHE A 349 -10.69 -9.17 3.99
C PHE A 349 -10.16 -9.76 2.67
N ASN A 350 -10.55 -10.98 2.29
CA ASN A 350 -10.24 -11.57 0.98
C ASN A 350 -11.20 -11.07 -0.13
N VAL A 351 -12.20 -10.27 0.22
CA VAL A 351 -13.21 -9.76 -0.69
C VAL A 351 -13.20 -8.24 -0.66
N GLU A 352 -13.14 -7.62 -1.82
CA GLU A 352 -13.14 -6.16 -1.98
C GLU A 352 -14.43 -5.66 -2.62
N VAL A 353 -14.78 -4.40 -2.34
CA VAL A 353 -15.94 -3.71 -2.93
C VAL A 353 -15.44 -2.45 -3.64
N HIS A 354 -15.76 -2.33 -4.93
CA HIS A 354 -15.39 -1.17 -5.72
C HIS A 354 -16.65 -0.51 -6.29
N ALA A 355 -16.95 0.71 -5.84
CA ALA A 355 -18.18 1.42 -6.19
C ALA A 355 -17.93 2.54 -7.20
N TYR A 356 -18.48 2.43 -8.38
CA TYR A 356 -18.45 3.43 -9.45
C TYR A 356 -19.75 4.23 -9.42
N VAL A 357 -19.90 5.05 -8.38
CA VAL A 357 -21.14 5.78 -8.06
C VAL A 357 -21.64 6.60 -9.24
N LYS A 358 -20.72 7.27 -9.97
CA LYS A 358 -21.07 8.07 -11.17
C LYS A 358 -21.64 7.23 -12.32
N ASN A 359 -21.35 5.93 -12.35
CA ASN A 359 -21.92 4.97 -13.31
C ASN A 359 -23.14 4.24 -12.78
N GLY A 360 -23.55 4.46 -11.52
CA GLY A 360 -24.63 3.73 -10.88
C GLY A 360 -24.32 2.23 -10.69
N ARG A 361 -23.04 1.85 -10.57
CA ARG A 361 -22.60 0.45 -10.46
C ARG A 361 -21.58 0.25 -9.36
N PHE A 362 -21.55 -0.97 -8.83
CA PHE A 362 -20.44 -1.45 -8.00
C PHE A 362 -20.14 -2.92 -8.31
N CYS A 363 -18.94 -3.37 -7.98
CA CYS A 363 -18.60 -4.79 -8.03
C CYS A 363 -18.07 -5.27 -6.67
N VAL A 364 -18.21 -6.55 -6.47
CA VAL A 364 -17.66 -7.32 -5.36
C VAL A 364 -16.72 -8.35 -5.93
N VAL A 365 -15.51 -8.43 -5.40
CA VAL A 365 -14.40 -9.21 -5.98
C VAL A 365 -13.84 -10.15 -4.95
N ASN A 366 -13.84 -11.44 -5.25
CA ASN A 366 -13.11 -12.44 -4.46
C ASN A 366 -11.66 -12.52 -4.98
N ASN A 367 -10.71 -12.09 -4.15
CA ASN A 367 -9.28 -12.07 -4.49
C ASN A 367 -8.55 -13.36 -4.10
N THR A 368 -9.27 -14.49 -4.04
CA THR A 368 -8.68 -15.79 -3.74
C THR A 368 -9.20 -16.87 -4.68
N TYR A 369 -8.48 -17.97 -4.78
CA TYR A 369 -8.93 -19.19 -5.48
C TYR A 369 -9.70 -20.17 -4.57
N ALA A 370 -10.34 -19.64 -3.52
CA ALA A 370 -11.23 -20.38 -2.65
C ALA A 370 -12.60 -19.68 -2.60
N ARG A 371 -13.65 -20.46 -2.35
CA ARG A 371 -14.99 -19.91 -2.10
C ARG A 371 -14.97 -19.03 -0.85
N GLN A 372 -15.59 -17.87 -0.92
CA GLN A 372 -15.65 -16.90 0.17
C GLN A 372 -17.10 -16.57 0.54
N LYS A 373 -17.30 -16.29 1.84
CA LYS A 373 -18.55 -15.74 2.37
C LYS A 373 -18.26 -14.38 3.00
N THR A 374 -19.12 -13.43 2.76
CA THR A 374 -18.97 -12.06 3.29
C THR A 374 -20.33 -11.42 3.55
N VAL A 375 -20.30 -10.32 4.31
CA VAL A 375 -21.37 -9.32 4.32
C VAL A 375 -20.84 -8.11 3.56
N VAL A 376 -21.57 -7.68 2.55
CA VAL A 376 -21.28 -6.49 1.74
C VAL A 376 -22.04 -5.31 2.33
N TYR A 377 -21.36 -4.23 2.64
CA TYR A 377 -21.91 -2.97 3.10
C TYR A 377 -21.91 -1.96 1.95
N ARG A 378 -23.03 -1.31 1.71
CA ARG A 378 -23.19 -0.26 0.69
C ARG A 378 -22.97 1.14 1.26
N GLY A 379 -22.82 2.11 0.36
CA GLY A 379 -22.65 3.51 0.73
C GLY A 379 -23.89 4.17 1.37
N ASP A 380 -25.07 3.57 1.24
CA ASP A 380 -26.33 4.01 1.88
C ASP A 380 -26.56 3.40 3.28
N GLY A 381 -25.59 2.62 3.77
CA GLY A 381 -25.66 1.93 5.06
C GLY A 381 -26.39 0.58 5.02
N SER A 382 -26.99 0.20 3.89
CA SER A 382 -27.58 -1.13 3.73
C SER A 382 -26.50 -2.22 3.60
N SER A 383 -26.83 -3.45 3.95
CA SER A 383 -25.92 -4.59 3.82
C SER A 383 -26.64 -5.85 3.40
N PHE A 384 -25.90 -6.79 2.80
CA PHE A 384 -26.43 -8.10 2.43
C PHE A 384 -25.35 -9.18 2.50
N PRO A 385 -25.73 -10.44 2.84
CA PRO A 385 -24.81 -11.56 2.80
C PRO A 385 -24.54 -11.98 1.35
N LEU A 386 -23.31 -12.40 1.07
CA LEU A 386 -22.89 -12.83 -0.25
C LEU A 386 -21.96 -14.04 -0.16
N GLU A 387 -22.20 -15.04 -1.02
CA GLU A 387 -21.26 -16.12 -1.30
C GLU A 387 -20.67 -15.91 -2.70
N MET A 388 -19.37 -16.14 -2.82
CA MET A 388 -18.62 -15.97 -4.06
C MET A 388 -17.80 -17.21 -4.35
N GLU A 389 -17.78 -17.62 -5.60
CA GLU A 389 -16.88 -18.65 -6.08
C GLU A 389 -15.43 -18.14 -6.15
N ALA A 390 -14.51 -19.07 -6.37
CA ALA A 390 -13.08 -18.74 -6.51
C ALA A 390 -12.86 -17.71 -7.62
N ASN A 391 -12.13 -16.64 -7.31
CA ASN A 391 -11.74 -15.56 -8.24
C ASN A 391 -12.92 -14.83 -8.93
N GLU A 392 -14.12 -14.93 -8.37
CA GLU A 392 -15.35 -14.37 -8.97
C GLU A 392 -15.43 -12.84 -8.82
N ILE A 393 -15.95 -12.16 -9.85
CA ILE A 393 -16.42 -10.77 -9.79
C ILE A 393 -17.95 -10.77 -10.01
N LYS A 394 -18.65 -10.05 -9.15
CA LYS A 394 -20.09 -9.81 -9.31
C LYS A 394 -20.38 -8.33 -9.44
N TRP A 395 -21.08 -7.95 -10.50
CA TRP A 395 -21.51 -6.58 -10.76
C TRP A 395 -22.95 -6.35 -10.34
N TYR A 396 -23.18 -5.20 -9.70
CA TYR A 396 -24.50 -4.77 -9.20
C TYR A 396 -24.82 -3.34 -9.65
N ASN A 397 -26.09 -3.01 -9.67
CA ASN A 397 -26.55 -1.63 -9.76
C ASN A 397 -26.64 -1.02 -8.35
N ILE A 398 -26.35 0.28 -8.25
CA ILE A 398 -26.49 1.07 -7.00
C ILE A 398 -27.96 1.43 -6.80
#